data_55fed252c4028a7705188bee655a0176
#
_entry.id   55fed252c4028a7705188bee655a0176
#
_cell.length_a   1.000
_cell.length_b   1.000
_cell.length_c   1.000
_cell.angle_alpha   90.00
_cell.angle_beta   90.00
_cell.angle_gamma   90.00
#
_symmetry.space_group_name_H-M   'P 1'
#
loop_
_entity.id
_entity.type
_entity.pdbx_description
1 polymer ?
#
loop_
_entity_poly.entity_id
_entity_poly.type
_entity_poly.pdbx_seq_one_letter_code
_entity_poly.pdbx_strand_id
1 'polypeptide(L)'
;MSYIFCLMGKSSSGKDTVYQRLLADEKLGLHRLVTGTTRPIREGERDGEEYYFYTDKQFHQLQEEGRIIECRSYDTMHGIWHYFTVAHDKLDVVHQDYLTINTLEAYVRLRDHFGADRLVPVYLEVDDGLRLQRALDRERAQLQPRYKEMCRRFLADEEDFSTENLQCAQIQPIFQNVVLDETVAQVAAYIHEIQNR
;
A
#
# COMPACT_ATOMS: atom_id res chain seq x y z
N MET A 1 -11.06 -14.51 -13.91
CA MET A 1 -10.43 -14.66 -12.57
C MET A 1 -10.18 -13.26 -12.08
N SER A 2 -10.46 -12.93 -10.82
CA SER A 2 -10.22 -11.55 -10.34
C SER A 2 -8.92 -11.46 -9.58
N TYR A 3 -8.33 -10.27 -9.61
CA TYR A 3 -6.99 -9.99 -9.14
C TYR A 3 -6.98 -8.93 -8.04
N ILE A 4 -5.96 -8.97 -7.20
CA ILE A 4 -5.63 -7.92 -6.23
C ILE A 4 -4.28 -7.34 -6.63
N PHE A 5 -4.26 -6.12 -7.13
CA PHE A 5 -3.04 -5.41 -7.48
C PHE A 5 -2.49 -4.71 -6.24
N CYS A 6 -1.30 -5.09 -5.84
CA CYS A 6 -0.63 -4.55 -4.65
C CYS A 6 0.44 -3.53 -5.05
N LEU A 7 0.10 -2.25 -4.95
CA LEU A 7 1.01 -1.15 -5.24
C LEU A 7 1.96 -0.94 -4.07
N MET A 8 3.25 -1.05 -4.36
CA MET A 8 4.34 -0.91 -3.39
C MET A 8 5.37 0.10 -3.86
N GLY A 9 6.18 0.57 -2.95
CA GLY A 9 7.30 1.46 -3.21
C GLY A 9 7.73 2.21 -1.97
N LYS A 10 8.96 2.62 -1.94
CA LYS A 10 9.55 3.39 -0.85
C LYS A 10 8.81 4.72 -0.61
N SER A 11 8.94 5.34 0.54
CA SER A 11 8.37 6.67 0.84
C SER A 11 8.79 7.69 -0.22
N SER A 12 7.86 8.56 -0.60
CA SER A 12 8.05 9.58 -1.66
C SER A 12 8.30 9.02 -3.07
N SER A 13 8.01 7.74 -3.31
CA SER A 13 8.01 7.16 -4.67
C SER A 13 6.83 7.65 -5.54
N GLY A 14 5.84 8.36 -4.97
CA GLY A 14 4.66 8.84 -5.69
C GLY A 14 3.53 7.82 -5.80
N LYS A 15 3.61 6.69 -5.07
CA LYS A 15 2.61 5.61 -5.13
C LYS A 15 1.17 6.08 -4.81
N ASP A 16 1.00 7.02 -3.87
CA ASP A 16 -0.34 7.50 -3.53
C ASP A 16 -0.99 8.24 -4.71
N THR A 17 -0.20 9.01 -5.46
CA THR A 17 -0.68 9.71 -6.67
C THR A 17 -1.01 8.72 -7.80
N VAL A 18 -0.13 7.73 -8.04
CA VAL A 18 -0.37 6.67 -9.03
C VAL A 18 -1.62 5.87 -8.65
N TYR A 19 -1.76 5.50 -7.38
CA TYR A 19 -2.93 4.80 -6.84
C TYR A 19 -4.25 5.52 -7.14
N GLN A 20 -4.31 6.82 -6.83
CA GLN A 20 -5.51 7.63 -7.08
C GLN A 20 -5.84 7.72 -8.57
N ARG A 21 -4.82 7.86 -9.43
CA ARG A 21 -4.99 7.94 -10.88
C ARG A 21 -5.50 6.62 -11.47
N LEU A 22 -4.99 5.48 -10.99
CA LEU A 22 -5.45 4.15 -11.42
C LEU A 22 -6.88 3.86 -10.98
N LEU A 23 -7.27 4.24 -9.76
CA LEU A 23 -8.64 4.10 -9.29
C LEU A 23 -9.64 5.00 -10.02
N ALA A 24 -9.19 6.15 -10.50
CA ALA A 24 -10.02 7.07 -11.27
C ALA A 24 -10.18 6.64 -12.74
N ASP A 25 -9.41 5.66 -13.22
CA ASP A 25 -9.55 5.12 -14.57
C ASP A 25 -10.66 4.07 -14.61
N GLU A 26 -11.85 4.51 -15.03
CA GLU A 26 -13.05 3.64 -15.14
C GLU A 26 -12.83 2.41 -16.04
N LYS A 27 -11.87 2.47 -16.98
CA LYS A 27 -11.57 1.33 -17.88
C LYS A 27 -10.93 0.15 -17.16
N LEU A 28 -10.25 0.41 -16.03
CA LEU A 28 -9.63 -0.63 -15.23
C LEU A 28 -10.62 -1.32 -14.30
N GLY A 29 -11.75 -0.68 -13.96
CA GLY A 29 -12.79 -1.26 -13.10
C GLY A 29 -12.28 -1.67 -11.71
N LEU A 30 -11.26 -1.00 -11.18
CA LEU A 30 -10.62 -1.36 -9.93
C LEU A 30 -11.40 -0.85 -8.71
N HIS A 31 -11.55 -1.71 -7.73
CA HIS A 31 -12.09 -1.38 -6.41
C HIS A 31 -10.99 -1.16 -5.39
N ARG A 32 -11.23 -0.34 -4.37
CA ARG A 32 -10.30 -0.19 -3.25
C ARG A 32 -10.35 -1.41 -2.35
N LEU A 33 -9.20 -1.99 -2.04
CA LEU A 33 -9.08 -2.89 -0.90
C LEU A 33 -8.70 -2.02 0.31
N VAL A 34 -9.71 -1.69 1.13
CA VAL A 34 -9.53 -0.80 2.29
C VAL A 34 -9.04 -1.63 3.47
N THR A 35 -7.91 -1.24 4.05
CA THR A 35 -7.32 -1.89 5.23
C THR A 35 -7.84 -1.28 6.52
N GLY A 36 -7.66 -1.98 7.65
CA GLY A 36 -8.05 -1.52 8.97
C GLY A 36 -6.89 -0.83 9.72
N THR A 37 -7.23 0.03 10.65
CA THR A 37 -6.26 0.60 11.59
C THR A 37 -6.91 0.91 12.94
N THR A 38 -6.11 0.81 14.04
CA THR A 38 -6.51 1.32 15.37
C THR A 38 -6.04 2.76 15.60
N ARG A 39 -5.30 3.33 14.65
CA ARG A 39 -4.92 4.74 14.70
C ARG A 39 -6.17 5.63 14.69
N PRO A 40 -6.23 6.69 15.51
CA PRO A 40 -7.31 7.67 15.41
C PRO A 40 -7.42 8.28 14.01
N ILE A 41 -8.66 8.50 13.56
CA ILE A 41 -8.95 9.19 12.30
C ILE A 41 -8.37 10.60 12.33
N ARG A 42 -7.80 11.04 11.22
CA ARG A 42 -7.24 12.39 11.06
C ARG A 42 -8.24 13.31 10.38
N GLU A 43 -7.99 14.62 10.50
CA GLU A 43 -8.78 15.61 9.79
C GLU A 43 -8.73 15.37 8.28
N GLY A 44 -9.91 15.34 7.65
CA GLY A 44 -10.07 15.08 6.22
C GLY A 44 -10.16 13.60 5.82
N GLU A 45 -9.90 12.66 6.74
CA GLU A 45 -10.10 11.23 6.49
C GLU A 45 -11.54 10.78 6.76
N ARG A 46 -11.98 9.74 6.08
CA ARG A 46 -13.31 9.12 6.25
C ARG A 46 -13.20 7.63 6.48
N ASP A 47 -14.03 7.12 7.38
CA ASP A 47 -14.11 5.69 7.62
C ASP A 47 -14.60 4.93 6.38
N GLY A 48 -13.84 3.89 5.99
CA GLY A 48 -14.11 3.11 4.79
C GLY A 48 -13.53 3.69 3.49
N GLU A 49 -12.89 4.86 3.53
CA GLU A 49 -12.19 5.44 2.38
C GLU A 49 -10.66 5.23 2.49
N GLU A 50 -10.01 5.86 3.47
CA GLU A 50 -8.57 5.67 3.69
C GLU A 50 -8.29 4.41 4.47
N TYR A 51 -9.05 4.19 5.54
CA TYR A 51 -9.01 3.00 6.39
C TYR A 51 -10.41 2.71 6.95
N TYR A 52 -10.62 1.47 7.39
CA TYR A 52 -11.61 1.18 8.41
C TYR A 52 -10.98 1.46 9.77
N PHE A 53 -11.59 2.38 10.55
CA PHE A 53 -11.06 2.79 11.85
C PHE A 53 -11.68 1.94 12.96
N TYR A 54 -10.86 1.13 13.60
CA TYR A 54 -11.25 0.22 14.67
C TYR A 54 -10.74 0.71 16.02
N THR A 55 -11.48 0.38 17.07
CA THR A 55 -10.96 0.46 18.44
C THR A 55 -10.05 -0.75 18.72
N ASP A 56 -9.17 -0.65 19.73
CA ASP A 56 -8.33 -1.78 20.15
C ASP A 56 -9.17 -3.00 20.53
N LYS A 57 -10.33 -2.78 21.17
CA LYS A 57 -11.26 -3.87 21.51
C LYS A 57 -11.77 -4.61 20.27
N GLN A 58 -12.16 -3.87 19.23
CA GLN A 58 -12.62 -4.47 17.98
C GLN A 58 -11.48 -5.19 17.25
N PHE A 59 -10.27 -4.63 17.27
CA PHE A 59 -9.07 -5.28 16.72
C PHE A 59 -8.81 -6.64 17.40
N HIS A 60 -8.79 -6.68 18.73
CA HIS A 60 -8.58 -7.94 19.47
C HIS A 60 -9.70 -8.96 19.20
N GLN A 61 -10.95 -8.52 19.08
CA GLN A 61 -12.05 -9.40 18.72
C GLN A 61 -11.83 -10.01 17.32
N LEU A 62 -11.46 -9.20 16.31
CA LEU A 62 -11.16 -9.69 14.96
C LEU A 62 -9.98 -10.67 14.96
N GLN A 63 -9.00 -10.45 15.83
CA GLN A 63 -7.85 -11.33 16.01
C GLN A 63 -8.26 -12.67 16.61
N GLU A 64 -9.09 -12.68 17.67
CA GLU A 64 -9.64 -13.89 18.30
C GLU A 64 -10.53 -14.68 17.31
N GLU A 65 -11.29 -13.98 16.46
CA GLU A 65 -12.10 -14.58 15.40
C GLU A 65 -11.27 -15.12 14.22
N GLY A 66 -9.94 -14.91 14.19
CA GLY A 66 -9.07 -15.32 13.09
C GLY A 66 -9.34 -14.58 11.77
N ARG A 67 -9.92 -13.38 11.84
CA ARG A 67 -10.31 -12.58 10.67
C ARG A 67 -9.22 -11.62 10.17
N ILE A 68 -8.10 -11.53 10.86
CA ILE A 68 -6.97 -10.69 10.46
C ILE A 68 -6.05 -11.50 9.56
N ILE A 69 -5.89 -11.06 8.30
CA ILE A 69 -5.04 -11.71 7.30
C ILE A 69 -3.58 -11.35 7.53
N GLU A 70 -3.30 -10.07 7.75
CA GLU A 70 -1.97 -9.55 8.09
C GLU A 70 -2.10 -8.38 9.06
N CYS A 71 -1.08 -8.16 9.87
CA CYS A 71 -1.05 -7.06 10.81
C CYS A 71 0.38 -6.56 11.01
N ARG A 72 0.53 -5.24 11.08
CA ARG A 72 1.75 -4.53 11.45
C ARG A 72 1.45 -3.60 12.60
N SER A 73 2.32 -3.57 13.58
CA SER A 73 2.14 -2.77 14.78
C SER A 73 3.30 -1.80 14.93
N TYR A 74 2.97 -0.55 15.24
CA TYR A 74 3.95 0.51 15.44
C TYR A 74 3.78 1.09 16.83
N ASP A 75 4.86 1.06 17.61
CA ASP A 75 4.91 1.75 18.89
C ASP A 75 5.07 3.26 18.65
N THR A 76 4.12 4.02 19.16
CA THR A 76 4.09 5.48 19.01
C THR A 76 3.97 6.15 20.36
N MET A 77 4.25 7.45 20.42
CA MET A 77 4.06 8.24 21.64
C MET A 77 2.60 8.28 22.14
N HIS A 78 1.66 7.79 21.35
CA HIS A 78 0.23 7.70 21.66
C HIS A 78 -0.24 6.27 21.92
N GLY A 79 0.69 5.32 22.08
CA GLY A 79 0.43 3.89 22.20
C GLY A 79 0.68 3.11 20.90
N ILE A 80 0.35 1.83 20.93
CA ILE A 80 0.55 0.95 19.79
C ILE A 80 -0.59 1.16 18.78
N TRP A 81 -0.22 1.44 17.53
CA TRP A 81 -1.17 1.47 16.42
C TRP A 81 -1.00 0.24 15.55
N HIS A 82 -2.12 -0.39 15.26
CA HIS A 82 -2.19 -1.54 14.37
C HIS A 82 -2.69 -1.10 12.99
N TYR A 83 -2.06 -1.66 11.94
CA TYR A 83 -2.52 -1.57 10.56
C TYR A 83 -2.67 -2.99 10.05
N PHE A 84 -3.83 -3.35 9.54
CA PHE A 84 -4.15 -4.74 9.26
C PHE A 84 -5.16 -4.88 8.13
N THR A 85 -5.14 -6.05 7.50
CA THR A 85 -6.14 -6.41 6.50
C THR A 85 -7.10 -7.43 7.09
N VAL A 86 -8.41 -7.14 6.97
CA VAL A 86 -9.47 -8.01 7.49
C VAL A 86 -10.08 -8.82 6.35
N ALA A 87 -10.32 -10.11 6.59
CA ALA A 87 -11.17 -10.92 5.74
C ALA A 87 -12.63 -10.45 5.91
N HIS A 88 -13.05 -9.51 5.06
CA HIS A 88 -14.42 -9.01 5.07
C HIS A 88 -15.34 -9.88 4.22
N ASP A 89 -16.56 -10.14 4.69
CA ASP A 89 -17.62 -10.81 3.91
C ASP A 89 -18.04 -9.99 2.66
N LYS A 90 -17.68 -8.69 2.64
CA LYS A 90 -17.91 -7.78 1.52
C LYS A 90 -16.83 -7.81 0.44
N LEU A 91 -15.74 -8.53 0.68
CA LEU A 91 -14.62 -8.62 -0.26
C LEU A 91 -14.95 -9.69 -1.32
N ASP A 92 -15.44 -9.25 -2.45
CA ASP A 92 -15.76 -10.15 -3.57
C ASP A 92 -14.53 -10.40 -4.44
N VAL A 93 -13.58 -11.15 -3.89
CA VAL A 93 -12.34 -11.54 -4.61
C VAL A 93 -12.58 -12.57 -5.73
N VAL A 94 -13.83 -12.85 -6.05
CA VAL A 94 -14.19 -13.77 -7.14
C VAL A 94 -14.60 -12.99 -8.40
N HIS A 95 -15.28 -11.85 -8.24
CA HIS A 95 -15.87 -11.12 -9.36
C HIS A 95 -15.31 -9.71 -9.53
N GLN A 96 -14.55 -9.19 -8.57
CA GLN A 96 -14.05 -7.81 -8.59
C GLN A 96 -12.52 -7.77 -8.45
N ASP A 97 -11.90 -6.90 -9.23
CA ASP A 97 -10.48 -6.60 -9.12
C ASP A 97 -10.24 -5.47 -8.11
N TYR A 98 -9.21 -5.62 -7.31
CA TYR A 98 -8.89 -4.68 -6.26
C TYR A 98 -7.51 -4.05 -6.46
N LEU A 99 -7.37 -2.82 -5.98
CA LEU A 99 -6.09 -2.14 -5.85
C LEU A 99 -5.85 -1.78 -4.37
N THR A 100 -4.65 -2.05 -3.88
CA THR A 100 -4.25 -1.73 -2.51
C THR A 100 -2.85 -1.14 -2.49
N ILE A 101 -2.52 -0.37 -1.43
CA ILE A 101 -1.15 0.08 -1.14
C ILE A 101 -0.65 -0.65 0.09
N ASN A 102 0.49 -1.32 -0.01
CA ASN A 102 1.07 -2.05 1.11
C ASN A 102 2.59 -1.92 1.17
N THR A 103 3.16 -2.38 2.30
CA THR A 103 4.59 -2.66 2.43
C THR A 103 4.92 -4.01 1.81
N LEU A 104 6.21 -4.29 1.61
CA LEU A 104 6.66 -5.59 1.10
C LEU A 104 6.28 -6.74 2.04
N GLU A 105 6.42 -6.55 3.36
CA GLU A 105 6.01 -7.54 4.37
C GLU A 105 4.52 -7.89 4.26
N ALA A 106 3.66 -6.86 4.17
CA ALA A 106 2.22 -7.09 4.02
C ALA A 106 1.89 -7.80 2.70
N TYR A 107 2.54 -7.42 1.60
CA TYR A 107 2.39 -8.11 0.32
C TYR A 107 2.67 -9.62 0.43
N VAL A 108 3.77 -10.01 1.07
CA VAL A 108 4.11 -11.44 1.24
C VAL A 108 3.01 -12.17 2.00
N ARG A 109 2.52 -11.62 3.11
CA ARG A 109 1.45 -12.21 3.90
C ARG A 109 0.11 -12.29 3.15
N LEU A 110 -0.22 -11.24 2.39
CA LEU A 110 -1.42 -11.23 1.54
C LEU A 110 -1.31 -12.26 0.42
N ARG A 111 -0.12 -12.42 -0.18
CA ARG A 111 0.14 -13.44 -1.20
C ARG A 111 -0.06 -14.85 -0.66
N ASP A 112 0.41 -15.12 0.55
CA ASP A 112 0.25 -16.42 1.20
C ASP A 112 -1.22 -16.73 1.51
N HIS A 113 -2.02 -15.70 1.76
CA HIS A 113 -3.46 -15.85 2.03
C HIS A 113 -4.31 -15.98 0.75
N PHE A 114 -4.14 -15.07 -0.22
CA PHE A 114 -4.97 -15.02 -1.44
C PHE A 114 -4.46 -15.91 -2.58
N GLY A 115 -3.21 -16.34 -2.50
CA GLY A 115 -2.51 -17.08 -3.54
C GLY A 115 -1.72 -16.18 -4.50
N ALA A 116 -0.58 -16.70 -4.96
CA ALA A 116 0.32 -15.98 -5.88
C ALA A 116 -0.34 -15.71 -7.26
N ASP A 117 -1.33 -16.51 -7.64
CA ASP A 117 -2.05 -16.36 -8.90
C ASP A 117 -3.02 -15.17 -8.90
N ARG A 118 -3.41 -14.69 -7.72
CA ARG A 118 -4.37 -13.60 -7.54
C ARG A 118 -3.75 -12.29 -7.09
N LEU A 119 -2.69 -12.35 -6.28
CA LEU A 119 -2.04 -11.14 -5.77
C LEU A 119 -0.90 -10.72 -6.69
N VAL A 120 -1.12 -9.66 -7.44
CA VAL A 120 -0.21 -9.15 -8.46
C VAL A 120 0.61 -7.98 -7.90
N PRO A 121 1.96 -8.08 -7.85
CA PRO A 121 2.79 -6.98 -7.38
C PRO A 121 2.90 -5.86 -8.43
N VAL A 122 2.86 -4.63 -7.97
CA VAL A 122 3.18 -3.43 -8.74
C VAL A 122 4.15 -2.60 -7.91
N TYR A 123 5.43 -2.62 -8.26
CA TYR A 123 6.46 -1.90 -7.51
C TYR A 123 6.93 -0.65 -8.24
N LEU A 124 6.82 0.49 -7.55
CA LEU A 124 7.31 1.77 -8.06
C LEU A 124 8.69 2.08 -7.48
N GLU A 125 9.65 2.22 -8.36
CA GLU A 125 11.00 2.63 -8.04
C GLU A 125 11.25 4.08 -8.47
N VAL A 126 12.03 4.79 -7.67
CA VAL A 126 12.49 6.16 -7.94
C VAL A 126 13.89 6.27 -7.38
N ASP A 127 14.76 6.96 -8.09
CA ASP A 127 16.11 7.31 -7.63
C ASP A 127 16.07 7.92 -6.22
N ASP A 128 16.98 7.47 -5.36
CA ASP A 128 17.00 7.84 -3.95
C ASP A 128 17.20 9.33 -3.72
N GLY A 129 18.04 9.99 -4.55
CA GLY A 129 18.23 11.44 -4.49
C GLY A 129 16.94 12.18 -4.80
N LEU A 130 16.21 11.74 -5.83
CA LEU A 130 14.91 12.31 -6.20
C LEU A 130 13.84 12.08 -5.10
N ARG A 131 13.81 10.88 -4.51
CA ARG A 131 12.91 10.57 -3.38
C ARG A 131 13.19 11.45 -2.17
N LEU A 132 14.47 11.61 -1.84
CA LEU A 132 14.92 12.42 -0.71
C LEU A 132 14.56 13.90 -0.92
N GLN A 133 14.75 14.40 -2.14
CA GLN A 133 14.35 15.75 -2.51
C GLN A 133 12.83 15.94 -2.37
N ARG A 134 12.03 15.03 -2.92
CA ARG A 134 10.56 15.06 -2.79
C ARG A 134 10.10 15.00 -1.33
N ALA A 135 10.77 14.19 -0.51
CA ALA A 135 10.47 14.09 0.92
C ALA A 135 10.78 15.40 1.66
N LEU A 136 11.94 16.00 1.38
CA LEU A 136 12.38 17.26 1.99
C LEU A 136 11.46 18.42 1.61
N ASP A 137 11.07 18.52 0.34
CA ASP A 137 10.18 19.56 -0.13
C ASP A 137 8.79 19.46 0.50
N ARG A 138 8.26 18.23 0.64
CA ARG A 138 7.02 17.97 1.34
C ARG A 138 7.09 18.36 2.82
N GLU A 139 8.19 18.03 3.52
CA GLU A 139 8.36 18.41 4.93
C GLU A 139 8.47 19.92 5.09
N ARG A 140 9.18 20.62 4.21
CA ARG A 140 9.30 22.09 4.21
C ARG A 140 7.97 22.80 4.02
N ALA A 141 7.04 22.20 3.29
CA ALA A 141 5.71 22.75 3.05
C ALA A 141 4.75 22.57 4.26
N GLN A 142 5.13 21.78 5.27
CA GLN A 142 4.31 21.57 6.47
C GLN A 142 4.50 22.70 7.49
N LEU A 143 3.44 23.00 8.24
CA LEU A 143 3.51 23.96 9.36
C LEU A 143 4.47 23.50 10.46
N GLN A 144 4.63 22.20 10.65
CA GLN A 144 5.53 21.58 11.63
C GLN A 144 6.33 20.45 10.96
N PRO A 145 7.46 20.77 10.32
CA PRO A 145 8.30 19.78 9.65
C PRO A 145 8.84 18.71 10.62
N ARG A 146 8.82 17.45 10.21
CA ARG A 146 9.29 16.31 11.01
C ARG A 146 10.50 15.64 10.35
N TYR A 147 11.57 16.37 10.17
CA TYR A 147 12.78 15.90 9.47
C TYR A 147 13.35 14.60 10.06
N LYS A 148 13.36 14.44 11.38
CA LYS A 148 13.84 13.22 12.03
C LYS A 148 13.03 12.00 11.60
N GLU A 149 11.71 12.12 11.55
CA GLU A 149 10.82 11.05 11.12
C GLU A 149 10.96 10.76 9.61
N MET A 150 11.14 11.80 8.80
CA MET A 150 11.43 11.67 7.37
C MET A 150 12.70 10.84 7.15
N CYS A 151 13.81 11.16 7.84
CA CYS A 151 15.06 10.42 7.75
C CYS A 151 14.91 8.97 8.24
N ARG A 152 14.23 8.77 9.37
CA ARG A 152 13.97 7.42 9.90
C ARG A 152 13.23 6.56 8.88
N ARG A 153 12.18 7.10 8.26
CA ARG A 153 11.40 6.38 7.22
C ARG A 153 12.24 6.09 5.99
N PHE A 154 13.08 7.04 5.57
CA PHE A 154 13.95 6.84 4.42
C PHE A 154 14.88 5.63 4.65
N LEU A 155 15.53 5.55 5.82
CA LEU A 155 16.43 4.45 6.17
C LEU A 155 15.69 3.11 6.32
N ALA A 156 14.52 3.12 6.94
CA ALA A 156 13.69 1.91 7.05
C ALA A 156 13.26 1.38 5.67
N ASP A 157 12.89 2.27 4.76
CA ASP A 157 12.55 1.88 3.39
C ASP A 157 13.72 1.22 2.64
N GLU A 158 14.97 1.68 2.89
CA GLU A 158 16.18 1.07 2.28
C GLU A 158 16.37 -0.39 2.73
N GLU A 159 16.07 -0.66 3.98
CA GLU A 159 16.13 -2.01 4.54
C GLU A 159 14.95 -2.87 4.06
N ASP A 160 13.73 -2.35 4.18
CA ASP A 160 12.50 -3.07 3.84
C ASP A 160 12.44 -3.45 2.34
N PHE A 161 12.83 -2.54 1.45
CA PHE A 161 12.84 -2.72 0.00
C PHE A 161 14.25 -2.92 -0.56
N SER A 162 15.12 -3.60 0.18
CA SER A 162 16.43 -3.98 -0.33
C SER A 162 16.31 -4.90 -1.55
N THR A 163 17.33 -4.90 -2.42
CA THR A 163 17.35 -5.76 -3.60
C THR A 163 17.14 -7.23 -3.23
N GLU A 164 17.71 -7.66 -2.12
CA GLU A 164 17.56 -9.02 -1.60
C GLU A 164 16.11 -9.33 -1.21
N ASN A 165 15.47 -8.44 -0.47
CA ASN A 165 14.06 -8.60 -0.06
C ASN A 165 13.12 -8.60 -1.27
N LEU A 166 13.33 -7.72 -2.25
CA LEU A 166 12.55 -7.69 -3.49
C LEU A 166 12.70 -8.98 -4.30
N GLN A 167 13.91 -9.52 -4.39
CA GLN A 167 14.18 -10.80 -5.07
C GLN A 167 13.53 -11.97 -4.33
N CYS A 168 13.68 -12.05 -3.01
CA CYS A 168 13.04 -13.09 -2.18
C CYS A 168 11.52 -13.08 -2.31
N ALA A 169 10.92 -11.90 -2.37
CA ALA A 169 9.48 -11.73 -2.57
C ALA A 169 9.04 -11.90 -4.04
N GLN A 170 9.99 -12.08 -4.98
CA GLN A 170 9.74 -12.23 -6.42
C GLN A 170 8.99 -11.02 -7.02
N ILE A 171 9.39 -9.81 -6.63
CA ILE A 171 8.74 -8.58 -7.09
C ILE A 171 9.15 -8.27 -8.53
N GLN A 172 8.24 -8.45 -9.45
CA GLN A 172 8.32 -8.09 -10.87
C GLN A 172 6.91 -7.81 -11.42
N PRO A 173 6.72 -6.85 -12.34
CA PRO A 173 7.72 -5.92 -12.86
C PRO A 173 8.01 -4.73 -11.91
N ILE A 174 9.12 -4.01 -12.19
CA ILE A 174 9.50 -2.76 -11.53
C ILE A 174 9.20 -1.60 -12.47
N PHE A 175 8.47 -0.60 -12.00
CA PHE A 175 8.11 0.58 -12.75
C PHE A 175 8.88 1.81 -12.25
N GLN A 176 9.64 2.47 -13.15
CA GLN A 176 10.37 3.69 -12.82
C GLN A 176 9.42 4.89 -12.80
N ASN A 177 9.19 5.49 -11.62
CA ASN A 177 8.28 6.65 -11.50
C ASN A 177 9.04 7.98 -11.55
N VAL A 178 9.58 8.28 -12.71
CA VAL A 178 10.24 9.56 -13.01
C VAL A 178 9.22 10.55 -13.55
N VAL A 179 8.46 10.17 -14.58
CA VAL A 179 7.38 10.95 -15.19
C VAL A 179 6.04 10.30 -14.86
N LEU A 180 5.23 11.00 -14.06
CA LEU A 180 4.00 10.45 -13.49
C LEU A 180 3.04 9.89 -14.55
N ASP A 181 2.76 10.66 -15.61
CA ASP A 181 1.77 10.25 -16.62
C ASP A 181 2.22 9.00 -17.40
N GLU A 182 3.52 8.88 -17.68
CA GLU A 182 4.09 7.71 -18.32
C GLU A 182 4.00 6.48 -17.41
N THR A 183 4.32 6.66 -16.13
CA THR A 183 4.24 5.58 -15.14
C THR A 183 2.80 5.08 -14.97
N VAL A 184 1.84 6.00 -14.86
CA VAL A 184 0.42 5.65 -14.77
C VAL A 184 -0.01 4.87 -16.01
N ALA A 185 0.37 5.31 -17.22
CA ALA A 185 0.03 4.62 -18.45
C ALA A 185 0.65 3.21 -18.52
N GLN A 186 1.92 3.04 -18.12
CA GLN A 186 2.60 1.75 -18.10
C GLN A 186 1.94 0.78 -17.11
N VAL A 187 1.64 1.24 -15.89
CA VAL A 187 0.98 0.42 -14.87
C VAL A 187 -0.45 0.06 -15.29
N ALA A 188 -1.20 1.01 -15.87
CA ALA A 188 -2.55 0.74 -16.38
C ALA A 188 -2.54 -0.30 -17.51
N ALA A 189 -1.59 -0.22 -18.43
CA ALA A 189 -1.41 -1.19 -19.50
C ALA A 189 -1.09 -2.60 -18.95
N TYR A 190 -0.22 -2.67 -17.95
CA TYR A 190 0.12 -3.92 -17.27
C TYR A 190 -1.08 -4.53 -16.54
N ILE A 191 -1.85 -3.73 -15.81
CA ILE A 191 -3.09 -4.18 -15.14
C ILE A 191 -4.06 -4.75 -16.17
N HIS A 192 -4.31 -4.01 -17.25
CA HIS A 192 -5.20 -4.43 -18.32
C HIS A 192 -4.74 -5.74 -19.01
N GLU A 193 -3.44 -5.93 -19.21
CA GLU A 193 -2.89 -7.19 -19.73
C GLU A 193 -3.21 -8.37 -18.81
N ILE A 194 -3.02 -8.20 -17.49
CA ILE A 194 -3.31 -9.23 -16.49
C ILE A 194 -4.81 -9.57 -16.46
N GLN A 195 -5.68 -8.56 -16.47
CA GLN A 195 -7.14 -8.75 -16.47
C GLN A 195 -7.66 -9.55 -17.68
N ASN A 196 -6.93 -9.53 -18.80
CA ASN A 196 -7.30 -10.22 -20.05
C ASN A 196 -6.67 -11.61 -20.22
N ARG A 197 -5.94 -12.11 -19.21
CA ARG A 197 -5.41 -13.50 -19.18
C ARG A 197 -6.46 -14.49 -18.70
#